data_84dc76fe728e336a3688b320da7d8aa2
#
_entry.id   84dc76fe728e336a3688b320da7d8aa2
#
_cell.length_a   1.000
_cell.length_b   1.000
_cell.length_c   1.000
_cell.angle_alpha   90.00
_cell.angle_beta   90.00
_cell.angle_gamma   90.00
#
_symmetry.space_group_name_H-M   'P 1'
#
loop_
_entity.id
_entity.type
_entity.pdbx_description
1 polymer ?
#
loop_
_entity_poly.entity_id
_entity_poly.type
_entity_poly.pdbx_seq_one_letter_code
_entity_poly.pdbx_strand_id
1 'polypeptide(L)'
;MKILSVDIGTGTQDIFLYDSNLDIENGFKLVLPSPTMMVHRRLKQALHLRTPILLTGHQMGGGPSAWAIEEYARAGIPVYMTPSAATTINDELQKVERLGIKIVGEDEVKGLSSKIESLELKDFDFELISRTFNDYGVSLKDLGAVAVAVFDHGNAPAGVSDRQFRFDYLDERIKAKNSLSAFAFPSDEIPKIMTRLQAVADSARGLPCPLVVMDTAPAAVLGADLDSVAAQREQKIVCNVGNFHTLAFRLGRQGIEGVFEHHTGEIDLPKLESLLSRLADGSLKHQDVFDDMGHGALMYSDEVFEFGKDDFDVVVTGPRRSIFNRQSQIEDRKSLRPYFAAPFGDMMIAGCFGLLAAAAEILPEIAEPVLGSLRSVRRRGVAPWDA
;
A
#
# COMPACT_ATOMS: atom_id res chain seq x y z
N MET A 1 -23.52 6.10 -8.55
CA MET A 1 -22.66 6.52 -7.42
C MET A 1 -21.22 6.22 -7.76
N LYS A 2 -20.32 7.20 -7.56
CA LYS A 2 -18.89 7.03 -7.85
C LYS A 2 -18.07 6.94 -6.57
N ILE A 3 -17.03 6.11 -6.58
CA ILE A 3 -16.07 5.97 -5.46
C ILE A 3 -14.68 5.99 -6.05
N LEU A 4 -13.82 6.85 -5.52
CA LEU A 4 -12.42 6.92 -5.90
C LEU A 4 -11.59 6.05 -4.95
N SER A 5 -10.94 5.02 -5.49
CA SER A 5 -10.01 4.16 -4.76
C SER A 5 -8.58 4.38 -5.25
N VAL A 6 -7.64 4.64 -4.34
CA VAL A 6 -6.23 4.95 -4.67
C VAL A 6 -5.31 4.09 -3.81
N ASP A 7 -4.57 3.18 -4.44
CA ASP A 7 -3.56 2.36 -3.78
C ASP A 7 -2.16 2.89 -4.12
N ILE A 8 -1.43 3.34 -3.09
CA ILE A 8 -0.16 4.05 -3.22
C ILE A 8 1.00 3.16 -2.79
N GLY A 9 1.62 2.55 -3.78
CA GLY A 9 2.84 1.77 -3.60
C GLY A 9 4.11 2.61 -3.72
N THR A 10 5.28 1.97 -3.58
CA THR A 10 6.57 2.67 -3.75
C THR A 10 6.86 3.03 -5.21
N GLY A 11 6.48 2.21 -6.18
CA GLY A 11 6.76 2.43 -7.61
C GLY A 11 5.65 3.16 -8.34
N THR A 12 4.42 2.78 -8.07
CA THR A 12 3.20 3.28 -8.71
C THR A 12 2.18 3.72 -7.68
N GLN A 13 1.27 4.60 -8.09
CA GLN A 13 -0.04 4.79 -7.51
C GLN A 13 -1.06 4.25 -8.50
N ASP A 14 -1.92 3.39 -8.02
CA ASP A 14 -2.93 2.72 -8.80
C ASP A 14 -4.28 3.35 -8.43
N ILE A 15 -5.01 3.84 -9.42
CA ILE A 15 -6.20 4.65 -9.21
C ILE A 15 -7.37 3.97 -9.94
N PHE A 16 -8.45 3.76 -9.22
CA PHE A 16 -9.68 3.19 -9.74
C PHE A 16 -10.87 4.06 -9.39
N LEU A 17 -11.59 4.52 -10.39
CA LEU A 17 -12.87 5.18 -10.22
C LEU A 17 -13.98 4.15 -10.49
N TYR A 18 -14.58 3.67 -9.41
CA TYR A 18 -15.77 2.83 -9.45
C TYR A 18 -17.00 3.69 -9.78
N ASP A 19 -17.87 3.19 -10.68
CA ASP A 19 -19.19 3.74 -10.91
C ASP A 19 -20.23 2.62 -10.81
N SER A 20 -21.19 2.77 -9.91
CA SER A 20 -22.26 1.78 -9.69
C SER A 20 -23.17 1.58 -10.89
N ASN A 21 -23.09 2.43 -11.91
CA ASN A 21 -23.86 2.31 -13.16
C ASN A 21 -23.15 1.42 -14.18
N LEU A 22 -21.85 1.15 -14.01
CA LEU A 22 -21.03 0.33 -14.91
C LEU A 22 -20.78 -1.06 -14.32
N ASP A 23 -20.50 -2.02 -15.18
CA ASP A 23 -19.82 -3.24 -14.77
C ASP A 23 -18.42 -2.86 -14.25
N ILE A 24 -17.94 -3.55 -13.21
CA ILE A 24 -16.71 -3.17 -12.51
C ILE A 24 -15.48 -3.15 -13.42
N GLU A 25 -15.46 -4.00 -14.43
CA GLU A 25 -14.40 -4.05 -15.44
C GLU A 25 -14.32 -2.78 -16.28
N ASN A 26 -15.43 -2.04 -16.41
CA ASN A 26 -15.55 -0.78 -17.16
C ASN A 26 -15.30 0.47 -16.32
N GLY A 27 -15.01 0.33 -15.01
CA GLY A 27 -14.56 1.45 -14.20
C GLY A 27 -13.25 2.05 -14.70
N PHE A 28 -13.03 3.35 -14.50
CA PHE A 28 -11.85 4.03 -15.03
C PHE A 28 -10.61 3.74 -14.18
N LYS A 29 -9.49 3.45 -14.83
CA LYS A 29 -8.26 2.99 -14.22
C LYS A 29 -7.08 3.82 -14.69
N LEU A 30 -6.21 4.23 -13.74
CA LEU A 30 -4.94 4.88 -14.03
C LEU A 30 -3.84 4.22 -13.20
N VAL A 31 -2.72 3.90 -13.82
CA VAL A 31 -1.49 3.46 -13.16
C VAL A 31 -0.42 4.49 -13.45
N LEU A 32 0.00 5.23 -12.43
CA LEU A 32 0.88 6.38 -12.55
C LEU A 32 2.10 6.23 -11.64
N PRO A 33 3.20 6.99 -11.85
CA PRO A 33 4.28 7.04 -10.89
C PRO A 33 3.78 7.41 -9.49
N SER A 34 4.27 6.72 -8.46
CA SER A 34 3.92 7.05 -7.08
C SER A 34 4.41 8.44 -6.67
N PRO A 35 3.80 9.06 -5.65
CA PRO A 35 4.24 10.34 -5.12
C PRO A 35 5.72 10.34 -4.70
N THR A 36 6.22 9.28 -4.04
CA THR A 36 7.64 9.16 -3.69
C THR A 36 8.55 9.15 -4.91
N MET A 37 8.14 8.52 -6.02
CA MET A 37 8.88 8.56 -7.29
C MET A 37 8.82 9.93 -7.95
N MET A 38 7.70 10.64 -7.85
CA MET A 38 7.56 12.00 -8.38
C MET A 38 8.48 12.97 -7.62
N VAL A 39 8.48 12.91 -6.30
CA VAL A 39 9.38 13.69 -5.43
C VAL A 39 10.84 13.35 -5.73
N HIS A 40 11.19 12.05 -5.79
CA HIS A 40 12.53 11.60 -6.15
C HIS A 40 13.03 12.24 -7.45
N ARG A 41 12.24 12.20 -8.53
CA ARG A 41 12.62 12.78 -9.83
C ARG A 41 12.84 14.27 -9.76
N ARG A 42 11.97 15.01 -9.07
CA ARG A 42 12.11 16.47 -8.89
C ARG A 42 13.37 16.82 -8.09
N LEU A 43 13.62 16.09 -7.01
CA LEU A 43 14.82 16.28 -6.20
C LEU A 43 16.10 15.98 -7.00
N LYS A 44 16.12 14.95 -7.83
CA LYS A 44 17.27 14.65 -8.70
C LYS A 44 17.53 15.78 -9.71
N GLN A 45 16.49 16.37 -10.28
CA GLN A 45 16.61 17.52 -11.17
C GLN A 45 17.19 18.75 -10.44
N ALA A 46 16.63 19.10 -9.28
CA ALA A 46 17.09 20.22 -8.48
C ALA A 46 18.52 20.00 -7.94
N LEU A 47 18.89 18.77 -7.57
CA LEU A 47 20.24 18.39 -7.17
C LEU A 47 21.25 18.64 -8.30
N HIS A 48 20.89 18.31 -9.54
CA HIS A 48 21.73 18.56 -10.71
C HIS A 48 21.99 20.07 -10.91
N LEU A 49 20.99 20.90 -10.63
CA LEU A 49 21.08 22.36 -10.68
C LEU A 49 21.75 22.98 -9.44
N ARG A 50 22.02 22.19 -8.41
CA ARG A 50 22.57 22.60 -7.10
C ARG A 50 21.80 23.73 -6.42
N THR A 51 20.46 23.74 -6.57
CA THR A 51 19.59 24.76 -5.96
C THR A 51 19.16 24.34 -4.55
N PRO A 52 19.15 25.26 -3.56
CA PRO A 52 18.52 25.00 -2.27
C PRO A 52 17.06 24.64 -2.43
N ILE A 53 16.53 23.78 -1.51
CA ILE A 53 15.16 23.32 -1.58
C ILE A 53 14.44 23.43 -0.23
N LEU A 54 13.15 23.79 -0.28
CA LEU A 54 12.23 23.79 0.85
C LEU A 54 11.20 22.69 0.64
N LEU A 55 11.14 21.76 1.60
CA LEU A 55 10.17 20.65 1.62
C LEU A 55 9.11 20.93 2.69
N THR A 56 7.86 21.02 2.27
CA THR A 56 6.70 21.30 3.13
C THR A 56 5.67 20.19 3.01
N GLY A 57 4.51 20.35 3.64
CA GLY A 57 3.40 19.40 3.56
C GLY A 57 3.45 18.36 4.68
N HIS A 58 3.14 17.11 4.33
CA HIS A 58 2.89 16.03 5.27
C HIS A 58 3.95 14.93 5.20
N GLN A 59 3.95 14.04 6.18
CA GLN A 59 4.63 12.75 6.06
C GLN A 59 4.13 12.00 4.83
N MET A 60 5.06 11.39 4.10
CA MET A 60 4.75 10.56 2.93
C MET A 60 5.64 9.32 2.86
N GLY A 61 5.42 8.47 1.87
CA GLY A 61 6.28 7.33 1.62
C GLY A 61 7.73 7.72 1.47
N GLY A 62 8.60 7.19 2.32
CA GLY A 62 10.06 7.32 2.26
C GLY A 62 10.66 6.56 1.07
N GLY A 63 11.72 5.78 1.32
CA GLY A 63 12.43 5.07 0.26
C GLY A 63 13.02 6.03 -0.76
N PRO A 64 12.58 6.00 -2.05
CA PRO A 64 13.17 6.83 -3.10
C PRO A 64 13.22 8.33 -2.79
N SER A 65 12.17 8.90 -2.19
CA SER A 65 12.16 10.33 -1.80
C SER A 65 13.17 10.62 -0.69
N ALA A 66 13.17 9.82 0.37
CA ALA A 66 14.11 9.98 1.49
C ALA A 66 15.56 9.83 1.02
N TRP A 67 15.88 8.84 0.20
CA TRP A 67 17.23 8.68 -0.35
C TRP A 67 17.69 9.89 -1.16
N ALA A 68 16.78 10.49 -1.96
CA ALA A 68 17.11 11.67 -2.71
C ALA A 68 17.34 12.90 -1.81
N ILE A 69 16.56 13.04 -0.72
CA ILE A 69 16.73 14.11 0.27
C ILE A 69 18.09 13.95 0.99
N GLU A 70 18.44 12.74 1.42
CA GLU A 70 19.73 12.45 2.05
C GLU A 70 20.90 12.72 1.10
N GLU A 71 20.77 12.37 -0.17
CA GLU A 71 21.80 12.65 -1.19
C GLU A 71 22.00 14.16 -1.34
N TYR A 72 20.91 14.92 -1.30
CA TYR A 72 20.92 16.38 -1.34
C TYR A 72 21.71 16.96 -0.16
N ALA A 73 21.41 16.49 1.05
CA ALA A 73 22.10 16.91 2.26
C ALA A 73 23.60 16.53 2.23
N ARG A 74 23.93 15.32 1.78
CA ARG A 74 25.32 14.85 1.60
C ARG A 74 26.09 15.67 0.55
N ALA A 75 25.41 16.22 -0.45
CA ALA A 75 26.04 17.11 -1.44
C ALA A 75 26.32 18.52 -0.90
N GLY A 76 25.97 18.81 0.36
CA GLY A 76 26.17 20.10 1.01
C GLY A 76 25.26 21.22 0.48
N ILE A 77 24.15 20.87 -0.19
CA ILE A 77 23.18 21.84 -0.69
C ILE A 77 22.13 22.04 0.41
N PRO A 78 21.75 23.28 0.74
CA PRO A 78 20.79 23.54 1.79
C PRO A 78 19.43 22.88 1.54
N VAL A 79 18.98 22.08 2.52
CA VAL A 79 17.64 21.48 2.57
C VAL A 79 16.92 22.04 3.80
N TYR A 80 15.75 22.57 3.59
CA TYR A 80 14.85 23.05 4.64
C TYR A 80 13.60 22.18 4.64
N MET A 81 13.12 21.77 5.81
CA MET A 81 11.92 20.95 5.93
C MET A 81 11.03 21.43 7.07
N THR A 82 9.72 21.39 6.84
CA THR A 82 8.77 21.52 7.97
C THR A 82 8.80 20.26 8.84
N PRO A 83 8.43 20.32 10.13
CA PRO A 83 8.45 19.16 11.02
C PRO A 83 7.69 17.96 10.44
N SER A 84 6.47 18.17 9.91
CA SER A 84 5.67 17.10 9.33
C SER A 84 6.29 16.49 8.07
N ALA A 85 6.88 17.29 7.19
CA ALA A 85 7.60 16.80 6.02
C ALA A 85 8.84 15.98 6.41
N ALA A 86 9.54 16.38 7.47
CA ALA A 86 10.76 15.73 7.95
C ALA A 86 10.52 14.30 8.48
N THR A 87 9.33 14.00 9.00
CA THR A 87 8.97 12.63 9.41
C THR A 87 8.91 11.64 8.25
N THR A 88 8.95 12.09 7.00
CA THR A 88 9.18 11.23 5.82
C THR A 88 10.54 10.52 5.86
N ILE A 89 11.54 11.12 6.54
CA ILE A 89 12.90 10.57 6.68
C ILE A 89 13.01 9.79 7.98
N ASN A 90 12.61 10.39 9.09
CA ASN A 90 12.64 9.76 10.40
C ASN A 90 11.69 10.49 11.37
N ASP A 91 10.98 9.73 12.20
CA ASP A 91 10.06 10.28 13.20
C ASP A 91 10.80 11.10 14.28
N GLU A 92 12.07 10.80 14.54
CA GLU A 92 12.93 11.58 15.43
C GLU A 92 13.60 12.73 14.67
N LEU A 93 13.03 13.93 14.75
CA LEU A 93 13.52 15.13 14.03
C LEU A 93 15.01 15.42 14.27
N GLN A 94 15.52 15.12 15.46
CA GLN A 94 16.95 15.27 15.78
C GLN A 94 17.86 14.38 14.91
N LYS A 95 17.37 13.22 14.46
CA LYS A 95 18.11 12.37 13.52
C LYS A 95 18.14 13.02 12.13
N VAL A 96 17.04 13.66 11.74
CA VAL A 96 16.96 14.41 10.46
C VAL A 96 17.92 15.60 10.47
N GLU A 97 17.97 16.36 11.57
CA GLU A 97 18.90 17.49 11.72
C GLU A 97 20.37 17.06 11.66
N ARG A 98 20.72 15.87 12.19
CA ARG A 98 22.10 15.32 12.10
C ARG A 98 22.54 15.02 10.66
N LEU A 99 21.61 14.88 9.71
CA LEU A 99 21.92 14.77 8.28
C LEU A 99 22.29 16.12 7.66
N GLY A 100 22.23 17.24 8.41
CA GLY A 100 22.47 18.60 7.90
C GLY A 100 21.22 19.28 7.33
N ILE A 101 20.06 18.71 7.54
CA ILE A 101 18.77 19.27 7.13
C ILE A 101 18.28 20.26 8.19
N LYS A 102 17.78 21.41 7.76
CA LYS A 102 17.25 22.44 8.66
C LYS A 102 15.74 22.30 8.83
N ILE A 103 15.30 22.04 10.06
CA ILE A 103 13.87 22.07 10.39
C ILE A 103 13.46 23.54 10.57
N VAL A 104 12.40 23.95 9.86
CA VAL A 104 11.91 25.34 9.82
C VAL A 104 10.44 25.41 10.21
N GLY A 105 10.09 26.48 10.93
CA GLY A 105 8.70 26.78 11.28
C GLY A 105 7.95 27.52 10.18
N GLU A 106 6.63 27.69 10.36
CA GLU A 106 5.74 28.32 9.37
C GLU A 106 6.15 29.74 8.96
N ASP A 107 6.66 30.53 9.88
CA ASP A 107 7.09 31.91 9.58
C ASP A 107 8.35 31.94 8.70
N GLU A 108 9.27 31.00 8.91
CA GLU A 108 10.46 30.83 8.07
C GLU A 108 10.10 30.32 6.69
N VAL A 109 9.12 29.41 6.59
CA VAL A 109 8.59 28.89 5.31
C VAL A 109 8.15 30.01 4.39
N LYS A 110 7.38 31.00 4.89
CA LYS A 110 6.94 32.17 4.11
C LYS A 110 8.10 32.98 3.55
N GLY A 111 9.15 33.13 4.34
CA GLY A 111 10.37 33.88 3.93
C GLY A 111 11.24 33.11 2.93
N LEU A 112 11.26 31.77 3.02
CA LEU A 112 12.06 30.91 2.15
C LEU A 112 11.35 30.63 0.83
N SER A 113 10.05 30.33 0.83
CA SER A 113 9.27 29.96 -0.37
C SER A 113 9.30 31.05 -1.48
N SER A 114 9.55 32.30 -1.13
CA SER A 114 9.73 33.39 -2.11
C SER A 114 11.13 33.47 -2.74
N LYS A 115 12.11 32.69 -2.24
CA LYS A 115 13.52 32.77 -2.61
C LYS A 115 14.12 31.48 -3.15
N ILE A 116 13.56 30.34 -2.79
CA ILE A 116 14.06 29.01 -3.17
C ILE A 116 12.91 28.13 -3.68
N GLU A 117 13.27 27.08 -4.41
CA GLU A 117 12.30 26.11 -4.88
C GLU A 117 11.60 25.41 -3.70
N SER A 118 10.27 25.31 -3.77
CA SER A 118 9.47 24.65 -2.77
C SER A 118 8.75 23.44 -3.36
N LEU A 119 8.78 22.32 -2.63
CA LEU A 119 8.09 21.10 -2.98
C LEU A 119 7.24 20.61 -1.80
N GLU A 120 5.95 20.47 -2.03
CA GLU A 120 5.02 19.91 -1.06
C GLU A 120 5.09 18.38 -1.08
N LEU A 121 5.30 17.77 0.09
CA LEU A 121 5.29 16.34 0.30
C LEU A 121 3.89 15.89 0.72
N LYS A 122 3.36 14.92 0.02
CA LYS A 122 2.08 14.24 0.34
C LYS A 122 1.95 12.96 -0.45
N ASP A 123 1.32 11.95 0.13
CA ASP A 123 1.01 10.71 -0.58
C ASP A 123 -0.23 10.87 -1.46
N PHE A 124 -1.25 11.54 -0.96
CA PHE A 124 -2.51 11.70 -1.67
C PHE A 124 -2.71 13.15 -2.13
N ASP A 125 -2.85 13.33 -3.45
CA ASP A 125 -3.13 14.62 -4.09
C ASP A 125 -4.44 14.56 -4.87
N PHE A 126 -5.54 14.84 -4.17
CA PHE A 126 -6.88 14.82 -4.78
C PHE A 126 -7.03 15.83 -5.91
N GLU A 127 -6.41 17.01 -5.80
CA GLU A 127 -6.50 18.05 -6.83
C GLU A 127 -5.83 17.59 -8.13
N LEU A 128 -4.65 16.97 -8.04
CA LEU A 128 -3.93 16.43 -9.19
C LEU A 128 -4.73 15.32 -9.86
N ILE A 129 -5.27 14.38 -9.06
CA ILE A 129 -6.10 13.27 -9.55
C ILE A 129 -7.37 13.82 -10.21
N SER A 130 -8.08 14.73 -9.54
CA SER A 130 -9.32 15.33 -10.05
C SER A 130 -9.09 16.09 -11.34
N ARG A 131 -8.01 16.86 -11.45
CA ARG A 131 -7.64 17.54 -12.69
C ARG A 131 -7.35 16.54 -13.81
N THR A 132 -6.60 15.46 -13.51
CA THR A 132 -6.29 14.42 -14.48
C THR A 132 -7.56 13.78 -15.05
N PHE A 133 -8.50 13.39 -14.21
CA PHE A 133 -9.78 12.83 -14.67
C PHE A 133 -10.59 13.86 -15.46
N ASN A 134 -10.60 15.11 -15.01
CA ASN A 134 -11.33 16.19 -15.70
C ASN A 134 -10.77 16.46 -17.11
N ASP A 135 -9.45 16.34 -17.32
CA ASP A 135 -8.81 16.49 -18.63
C ASP A 135 -9.28 15.39 -19.63
N TYR A 136 -9.74 14.25 -19.12
CA TYR A 136 -10.40 13.18 -19.88
C TYR A 136 -11.94 13.28 -19.87
N GLY A 137 -12.52 14.38 -19.40
CA GLY A 137 -13.97 14.60 -19.38
C GLY A 137 -14.72 13.91 -18.23
N VAL A 138 -14.00 13.39 -17.24
CA VAL A 138 -14.59 12.67 -16.09
C VAL A 138 -14.57 13.55 -14.84
N SER A 139 -15.76 13.89 -14.32
CA SER A 139 -15.90 14.71 -13.11
C SER A 139 -15.82 13.86 -11.84
N LEU A 140 -15.05 14.33 -10.86
CA LEU A 140 -14.99 13.78 -9.50
C LEU A 140 -15.75 14.62 -8.46
N LYS A 141 -16.69 15.47 -8.88
CA LYS A 141 -17.45 16.36 -7.96
C LYS A 141 -18.53 15.64 -7.17
N ASP A 142 -18.99 14.49 -7.66
CA ASP A 142 -20.14 13.72 -7.16
C ASP A 142 -19.72 12.37 -6.56
N LEU A 143 -18.56 12.34 -5.90
CA LEU A 143 -18.07 11.14 -5.22
C LEU A 143 -18.91 10.82 -3.99
N GLY A 144 -19.33 9.56 -3.84
CA GLY A 144 -19.93 9.03 -2.64
C GLY A 144 -18.91 8.72 -1.53
N ALA A 145 -17.69 8.37 -1.91
CA ALA A 145 -16.59 8.15 -0.98
C ALA A 145 -15.24 8.25 -1.71
N VAL A 146 -14.18 8.46 -0.92
CA VAL A 146 -12.78 8.28 -1.32
C VAL A 146 -12.16 7.23 -0.41
N ALA A 147 -11.36 6.33 -0.98
CA ALA A 147 -10.61 5.35 -0.23
C ALA A 147 -9.13 5.39 -0.67
N VAL A 148 -8.19 5.43 0.30
CA VAL A 148 -6.76 5.55 0.02
C VAL A 148 -5.97 4.53 0.83
N ALA A 149 -5.11 3.77 0.15
CA ALA A 149 -4.20 2.85 0.82
C ALA A 149 -2.75 3.32 0.71
N VAL A 150 -2.02 3.21 1.82
CA VAL A 150 -0.57 3.44 1.92
C VAL A 150 0.04 2.38 2.83
N PHE A 151 1.33 2.12 2.71
CA PHE A 151 2.05 1.28 3.65
C PHE A 151 2.47 2.10 4.88
N ASP A 152 1.99 1.74 6.07
CA ASP A 152 2.29 2.44 7.32
C ASP A 152 2.92 1.50 8.35
N HIS A 153 4.16 1.76 8.77
CA HIS A 153 4.82 1.01 9.85
C HIS A 153 4.30 1.40 11.23
N GLY A 154 3.63 2.53 11.32
CA GLY A 154 3.36 3.20 12.58
C GLY A 154 4.58 3.94 13.14
N ASN A 155 4.34 4.83 14.11
CA ASN A 155 5.39 5.55 14.84
C ASN A 155 5.80 4.72 16.07
N ALA A 156 6.92 4.01 15.95
CA ALA A 156 7.45 3.16 17.01
C ALA A 156 7.96 4.01 18.20
N PRO A 157 7.76 3.55 19.45
CA PRO A 157 8.40 4.17 20.60
C PRO A 157 9.94 4.17 20.50
N ALA A 158 10.58 5.15 21.14
CA ALA A 158 12.04 5.26 21.13
C ALA A 158 12.71 3.95 21.58
N GLY A 159 13.66 3.46 20.78
CA GLY A 159 14.38 2.22 21.03
C GLY A 159 13.68 0.94 20.57
N VAL A 160 12.48 1.02 20.03
CA VAL A 160 11.79 -0.10 19.39
C VAL A 160 12.04 -0.03 17.87
N SER A 161 12.30 -1.20 17.26
CA SER A 161 12.43 -1.28 15.80
C SER A 161 11.09 -1.09 15.12
N ASP A 162 11.02 -0.26 14.08
CA ASP A 162 9.80 -0.06 13.26
C ASP A 162 9.27 -1.38 12.70
N ARG A 163 10.16 -2.31 12.34
CA ARG A 163 9.79 -3.64 11.85
C ARG A 163 9.11 -4.49 12.93
N GLN A 164 9.64 -4.47 14.16
CA GLN A 164 9.04 -5.16 15.30
C GLN A 164 7.69 -4.53 15.65
N PHE A 165 7.65 -3.20 15.78
CA PHE A 165 6.44 -2.46 16.11
C PHE A 165 5.30 -2.72 15.12
N ARG A 166 5.62 -2.78 13.81
CA ARG A 166 4.64 -3.14 12.79
C ARG A 166 4.04 -4.52 13.04
N PHE A 167 4.86 -5.53 13.38
CA PHE A 167 4.35 -6.88 13.63
C PHE A 167 3.59 -6.99 14.94
N ASP A 168 3.98 -6.27 15.97
CA ASP A 168 3.21 -6.16 17.22
C ASP A 168 1.82 -5.56 16.94
N TYR A 169 1.76 -4.50 16.13
CA TYR A 169 0.49 -3.89 15.70
C TYR A 169 -0.36 -4.84 14.83
N LEU A 170 0.24 -5.54 13.87
CA LEU A 170 -0.49 -6.53 13.07
C LEU A 170 -1.10 -7.62 13.96
N ASP A 171 -0.34 -8.14 14.93
CA ASP A 171 -0.77 -9.14 15.89
C ASP A 171 -1.97 -8.66 16.73
N GLU A 172 -1.88 -7.45 17.28
CA GLU A 172 -2.96 -6.82 18.04
C GLU A 172 -4.24 -6.70 17.21
N ARG A 173 -4.12 -6.18 15.97
CA ARG A 173 -5.27 -5.98 15.08
C ARG A 173 -5.93 -7.29 14.66
N ILE A 174 -5.14 -8.30 14.29
CA ILE A 174 -5.65 -9.63 13.91
C ILE A 174 -6.37 -10.30 15.08
N LYS A 175 -5.81 -10.21 16.29
CA LYS A 175 -6.46 -10.74 17.50
C LYS A 175 -7.76 -10.03 17.86
N ALA A 176 -7.85 -8.73 17.60
CA ALA A 176 -9.05 -7.95 17.85
C ALA A 176 -10.16 -8.21 16.82
N LYS A 177 -9.79 -8.28 15.53
CA LYS A 177 -10.71 -8.57 14.42
C LYS A 177 -9.94 -9.36 13.35
N ASN A 178 -10.17 -10.66 13.28
CA ASN A 178 -9.47 -11.54 12.35
C ASN A 178 -10.00 -11.39 10.91
N SER A 179 -9.69 -10.26 10.28
CA SER A 179 -10.09 -9.93 8.91
C SER A 179 -9.07 -8.99 8.26
N LEU A 180 -8.88 -9.10 6.95
CA LEU A 180 -8.04 -8.15 6.20
C LEU A 180 -8.59 -6.71 6.24
N SER A 181 -9.90 -6.53 6.34
CA SER A 181 -10.53 -5.21 6.51
C SER A 181 -10.32 -4.59 7.90
N ALA A 182 -9.75 -5.33 8.87
CA ALA A 182 -9.38 -4.77 10.17
C ALA A 182 -8.33 -3.65 10.09
N PHE A 183 -7.63 -3.54 8.98
CA PHE A 183 -6.59 -2.55 8.72
C PHE A 183 -7.08 -1.33 7.94
N ALA A 184 -8.40 -1.21 7.76
CA ALA A 184 -9.06 -0.05 7.18
C ALA A 184 -9.79 0.77 8.26
N PHE A 185 -9.78 2.09 8.11
CA PHE A 185 -10.32 3.05 9.10
C PHE A 185 -11.07 4.18 8.40
N PRO A 186 -12.21 4.63 8.93
CA PRO A 186 -12.72 5.94 8.59
C PRO A 186 -11.73 7.01 9.09
N SER A 187 -11.70 8.17 8.44
CA SER A 187 -10.69 9.21 8.68
C SER A 187 -10.62 9.75 10.11
N ASP A 188 -11.70 9.63 10.88
CA ASP A 188 -11.82 10.05 12.27
C ASP A 188 -11.48 8.96 13.31
N GLU A 189 -11.28 7.71 12.87
CA GLU A 189 -10.95 6.57 13.72
C GLU A 189 -9.54 6.01 13.50
N ILE A 190 -8.68 6.71 12.75
CA ILE A 190 -7.33 6.28 12.48
C ILE A 190 -6.51 6.20 13.79
N PRO A 191 -5.88 5.07 14.12
CA PRO A 191 -5.01 4.98 15.29
C PRO A 191 -3.91 6.04 15.25
N LYS A 192 -3.67 6.74 16.38
CA LYS A 192 -2.66 7.83 16.45
C LYS A 192 -1.25 7.40 16.10
N ILE A 193 -0.95 6.11 16.27
CA ILE A 193 0.35 5.52 15.92
C ILE A 193 0.52 5.36 14.41
N MET A 194 -0.57 5.34 13.62
CA MET A 194 -0.54 5.23 12.17
C MET A 194 -0.37 6.62 11.53
N THR A 195 0.83 7.16 11.65
CA THR A 195 1.11 8.57 11.32
C THR A 195 1.04 8.87 9.83
N ARG A 196 1.37 7.90 8.98
CA ARG A 196 1.26 8.06 7.54
C ARG A 196 -0.20 8.00 7.05
N LEU A 197 -1.04 7.13 7.66
CA LEU A 197 -2.49 7.14 7.41
C LEU A 197 -3.12 8.46 7.87
N GLN A 198 -2.68 8.99 9.02
CA GLN A 198 -3.09 10.33 9.49
C GLN A 198 -2.69 11.42 8.49
N ALA A 199 -1.46 11.38 7.97
CA ALA A 199 -0.97 12.34 6.97
C ALA A 199 -1.79 12.29 5.66
N VAL A 200 -2.25 11.10 5.24
CA VAL A 200 -3.20 10.97 4.12
C VAL A 200 -4.51 11.66 4.43
N ALA A 201 -5.09 11.45 5.62
CA ALA A 201 -6.31 12.11 6.03
C ALA A 201 -6.15 13.64 6.13
N ASP A 202 -4.99 14.10 6.61
CA ASP A 202 -4.68 15.53 6.67
C ASP A 202 -4.57 16.17 5.29
N SER A 203 -3.95 15.48 4.31
CA SER A 203 -3.84 15.95 2.93
C SER A 203 -5.19 15.92 2.18
N ALA A 204 -6.15 15.16 2.69
CA ALA A 204 -7.50 15.02 2.15
C ALA A 204 -8.52 15.97 2.80
N ARG A 205 -8.09 16.87 3.69
CA ARG A 205 -9.01 17.83 4.35
C ARG A 205 -9.77 18.66 3.33
N GLY A 206 -11.08 18.75 3.50
CA GLY A 206 -11.95 19.49 2.60
C GLY A 206 -12.59 18.64 1.50
N LEU A 207 -12.36 17.33 1.46
CA LEU A 207 -13.15 16.43 0.63
C LEU A 207 -14.64 16.52 0.99
N PRO A 208 -15.56 16.58 0.00
CA PRO A 208 -16.99 16.70 0.26
C PRO A 208 -17.67 15.36 0.58
N CYS A 209 -16.93 14.29 0.76
CA CYS A 209 -17.42 12.93 0.98
C CYS A 209 -16.57 12.19 2.02
N PRO A 210 -17.07 11.08 2.59
CA PRO A 210 -16.30 10.24 3.51
C PRO A 210 -14.97 9.77 2.93
N LEU A 211 -13.95 9.69 3.79
CA LEU A 211 -12.64 9.11 3.50
C LEU A 211 -12.42 7.86 4.33
N VAL A 212 -12.02 6.78 3.68
CA VAL A 212 -11.48 5.57 4.30
C VAL A 212 -10.00 5.46 3.96
N VAL A 213 -9.17 5.16 4.95
CA VAL A 213 -7.75 4.87 4.74
C VAL A 213 -7.45 3.43 5.15
N MET A 214 -6.45 2.80 4.51
CA MET A 214 -6.10 1.41 4.76
C MET A 214 -4.60 1.16 4.58
N ASP A 215 -4.08 0.12 5.25
CA ASP A 215 -2.76 -0.42 4.92
C ASP A 215 -2.81 -1.12 3.55
N THR A 216 -1.87 -0.76 2.65
CA THR A 216 -1.83 -1.30 1.27
C THR A 216 -1.56 -2.80 1.23
N ALA A 217 -0.85 -3.36 2.22
CA ALA A 217 -0.52 -4.78 2.25
C ALA A 217 -1.77 -5.68 2.36
N PRO A 218 -2.64 -5.53 3.38
CA PRO A 218 -3.92 -6.23 3.41
C PRO A 218 -4.87 -5.82 2.27
N ALA A 219 -4.82 -4.58 1.77
CA ALA A 219 -5.63 -4.17 0.63
C ALA A 219 -5.30 -4.99 -0.64
N ALA A 220 -4.00 -5.15 -0.95
CA ALA A 220 -3.56 -5.95 -2.10
C ALA A 220 -3.97 -7.43 -1.99
N VAL A 221 -3.89 -8.00 -0.78
CA VAL A 221 -4.29 -9.39 -0.51
C VAL A 221 -5.80 -9.56 -0.63
N LEU A 222 -6.58 -8.65 -0.02
CA LEU A 222 -8.04 -8.66 -0.11
C LEU A 222 -8.51 -8.52 -1.56
N GLY A 223 -7.85 -7.67 -2.34
CA GLY A 223 -8.16 -7.52 -3.75
C GLY A 223 -7.82 -8.75 -4.59
N ALA A 224 -6.67 -9.38 -4.34
CA ALA A 224 -6.29 -10.63 -5.02
C ALA A 224 -7.24 -11.79 -4.66
N ASP A 225 -7.80 -11.79 -3.46
CA ASP A 225 -8.79 -12.77 -3.00
C ASP A 225 -10.14 -12.65 -3.74
N LEU A 226 -10.44 -11.49 -4.34
CA LEU A 226 -11.63 -11.28 -5.17
C LEU A 226 -11.51 -11.90 -6.58
N ASP A 227 -10.34 -12.41 -6.96
CA ASP A 227 -10.18 -13.15 -8.21
C ASP A 227 -11.09 -14.38 -8.23
N SER A 228 -11.78 -14.62 -9.35
CA SER A 228 -12.83 -15.64 -9.46
C SER A 228 -12.34 -17.07 -9.18
N VAL A 229 -11.06 -17.37 -9.38
CA VAL A 229 -10.45 -18.66 -9.09
C VAL A 229 -9.96 -18.71 -7.63
N ALA A 230 -9.30 -17.64 -7.17
CA ALA A 230 -8.83 -17.54 -5.79
C ALA A 230 -10.00 -17.57 -4.79
N ALA A 231 -11.11 -16.88 -5.09
CA ALA A 231 -12.30 -16.81 -4.25
C ALA A 231 -13.01 -18.17 -4.02
N GLN A 232 -12.79 -19.15 -4.91
CA GLN A 232 -13.38 -20.49 -4.76
C GLN A 232 -12.72 -21.34 -3.67
N ARG A 233 -11.57 -20.92 -3.15
CA ARG A 233 -10.83 -21.65 -2.12
C ARG A 233 -11.04 -21.04 -0.76
N GLU A 234 -11.50 -21.84 0.19
CA GLU A 234 -11.63 -21.44 1.60
C GLU A 234 -10.26 -21.28 2.27
N GLN A 235 -9.32 -22.20 1.97
CA GLN A 235 -7.94 -22.12 2.46
C GLN A 235 -7.00 -21.81 1.30
N LYS A 236 -6.14 -20.81 1.49
CA LYS A 236 -5.19 -20.36 0.48
C LYS A 236 -4.05 -19.56 1.10
N ILE A 237 -2.94 -19.48 0.38
CA ILE A 237 -1.89 -18.50 0.63
C ILE A 237 -1.92 -17.47 -0.49
N VAL A 238 -2.02 -16.19 -0.13
CA VAL A 238 -1.98 -15.07 -1.07
C VAL A 238 -0.69 -14.31 -0.84
N CYS A 239 0.18 -14.28 -1.86
CA CYS A 239 1.46 -13.62 -1.84
C CYS A 239 1.45 -12.37 -2.73
N ASN A 240 1.72 -11.21 -2.14
CA ASN A 240 1.95 -9.97 -2.87
C ASN A 240 3.47 -9.71 -2.99
N VAL A 241 3.99 -9.74 -4.21
CA VAL A 241 5.39 -9.40 -4.49
C VAL A 241 5.47 -7.95 -4.97
N GLY A 242 5.57 -7.04 -4.01
CA GLY A 242 5.62 -5.59 -4.24
C GLY A 242 7.00 -5.10 -4.67
N ASN A 243 7.11 -3.80 -4.99
CA ASN A 243 8.38 -3.20 -5.38
C ASN A 243 9.37 -3.10 -4.20
N PHE A 244 8.87 -2.89 -2.99
CA PHE A 244 9.68 -2.70 -1.78
C PHE A 244 9.47 -3.80 -0.74
N HIS A 245 8.23 -4.25 -0.54
CA HIS A 245 7.88 -5.34 0.39
C HIS A 245 7.25 -6.52 -0.35
N THR A 246 7.62 -7.71 0.09
CA THR A 246 6.97 -8.98 -0.26
C THR A 246 6.32 -9.52 1.00
N LEU A 247 5.05 -9.86 0.90
CA LEU A 247 4.29 -10.39 2.02
C LEU A 247 3.38 -11.53 1.55
N ALA A 248 3.05 -12.43 2.47
CA ALA A 248 2.05 -13.44 2.21
C ALA A 248 1.14 -13.62 3.43
N PHE A 249 -0.16 -13.73 3.17
CA PHE A 249 -1.16 -14.14 4.14
C PHE A 249 -1.61 -15.55 3.85
N ARG A 250 -1.61 -16.37 4.89
CA ARG A 250 -2.34 -17.64 4.89
C ARG A 250 -3.74 -17.35 5.42
N LEU A 251 -4.73 -17.63 4.57
CA LEU A 251 -6.15 -17.42 4.85
C LEU A 251 -6.86 -18.76 4.98
N GLY A 252 -7.78 -18.87 5.92
CA GLY A 252 -8.61 -20.03 6.15
C GLY A 252 -10.05 -19.65 6.50
N ARG A 253 -10.84 -20.61 6.94
CA ARG A 253 -12.28 -20.43 7.25
C ARG A 253 -12.55 -19.35 8.31
N GLN A 254 -11.64 -19.16 9.24
CA GLN A 254 -11.80 -18.22 10.35
C GLN A 254 -11.08 -16.88 10.10
N GLY A 255 -10.55 -16.66 8.91
CA GLY A 255 -9.79 -15.46 8.55
C GLY A 255 -8.30 -15.70 8.37
N ILE A 256 -7.46 -14.85 8.95
CA ILE A 256 -6.02 -14.91 8.83
C ILE A 256 -5.47 -16.01 9.74
N GLU A 257 -4.79 -16.99 9.16
CA GLU A 257 -4.12 -18.10 9.86
C GLU A 257 -2.62 -17.88 10.03
N GLY A 258 -2.03 -17.01 9.24
CA GLY A 258 -0.63 -16.62 9.33
C GLY A 258 -0.29 -15.53 8.36
N VAL A 259 0.83 -14.84 8.64
CA VAL A 259 1.37 -13.77 7.77
C VAL A 259 2.87 -13.68 7.93
N PHE A 260 3.59 -13.36 6.86
CA PHE A 260 4.95 -12.84 6.93
C PHE A 260 5.12 -11.62 6.01
N GLU A 261 6.12 -10.80 6.33
CA GLU A 261 6.52 -9.66 5.51
C GLU A 261 8.04 -9.52 5.49
N HIS A 262 8.58 -9.29 4.29
CA HIS A 262 10.00 -9.17 4.05
C HIS A 262 10.30 -8.07 3.01
N HIS A 263 11.53 -7.54 2.98
CA HIS A 263 11.97 -6.64 1.92
C HIS A 263 12.16 -7.40 0.60
N THR A 264 11.54 -6.92 -0.47
CA THR A 264 11.61 -7.57 -1.79
C THR A 264 13.05 -7.62 -2.35
N GLY A 265 13.88 -6.63 -2.00
CA GLY A 265 15.29 -6.58 -2.43
C GLY A 265 16.16 -7.69 -1.83
N GLU A 266 15.75 -8.26 -0.71
CA GLU A 266 16.46 -9.32 0.02
C GLU A 266 15.90 -10.72 -0.27
N ILE A 267 14.95 -10.84 -1.20
CA ILE A 267 14.27 -12.11 -1.54
C ILE A 267 14.65 -12.56 -2.95
N ASP A 268 15.16 -13.78 -3.06
CA ASP A 268 15.21 -14.58 -4.28
C ASP A 268 14.08 -15.64 -4.28
N LEU A 269 13.93 -16.36 -5.40
CA LEU A 269 12.88 -17.38 -5.52
C LEU A 269 13.03 -18.51 -4.49
N PRO A 270 14.23 -19.11 -4.26
CA PRO A 270 14.40 -20.16 -3.25
C PRO A 270 14.02 -19.72 -1.85
N LYS A 271 14.39 -18.50 -1.44
CA LYS A 271 14.02 -17.93 -0.14
C LYS A 271 12.50 -17.74 -0.06
N LEU A 272 11.87 -17.18 -1.10
CA LEU A 272 10.42 -16.99 -1.12
C LEU A 272 9.67 -18.32 -1.00
N GLU A 273 10.07 -19.34 -1.79
CA GLU A 273 9.47 -20.67 -1.71
C GLU A 273 9.66 -21.31 -0.33
N SER A 274 10.81 -21.10 0.31
CA SER A 274 11.06 -21.57 1.67
C SER A 274 10.15 -20.89 2.69
N LEU A 275 10.00 -19.56 2.64
CA LEU A 275 9.11 -18.81 3.52
C LEU A 275 7.64 -19.23 3.34
N LEU A 276 7.19 -19.37 2.09
CA LEU A 276 5.84 -19.82 1.78
C LEU A 276 5.57 -21.25 2.26
N SER A 277 6.55 -22.16 2.10
CA SER A 277 6.42 -23.54 2.58
C SER A 277 6.31 -23.62 4.09
N ARG A 278 7.09 -22.82 4.80
CA ARG A 278 7.07 -22.75 6.26
C ARG A 278 5.84 -22.03 6.80
N LEU A 279 5.29 -21.05 6.05
CA LEU A 279 3.99 -20.44 6.36
C LEU A 279 2.87 -21.49 6.18
N ALA A 280 2.97 -22.35 5.17
CA ALA A 280 1.99 -23.40 4.88
C ALA A 280 1.98 -24.49 5.95
N ASP A 281 3.15 -24.98 6.37
CA ASP A 281 3.26 -26.06 7.35
C ASP A 281 3.21 -25.57 8.82
N GLY A 282 3.12 -24.25 9.05
CA GLY A 282 3.04 -23.67 10.39
C GLY A 282 4.38 -23.53 11.11
N SER A 283 5.52 -23.88 10.48
CA SER A 283 6.84 -23.87 11.12
C SER A 283 7.54 -22.50 11.09
N LEU A 284 6.99 -21.51 10.38
CA LEU A 284 7.60 -20.18 10.23
C LEU A 284 7.52 -19.40 11.55
N LYS A 285 8.66 -18.97 12.05
CA LYS A 285 8.76 -18.16 13.27
C LYS A 285 9.08 -16.70 12.94
N HIS A 286 8.63 -15.80 13.78
CA HIS A 286 8.93 -14.37 13.67
C HIS A 286 10.44 -14.12 13.47
N GLN A 287 11.26 -14.75 14.31
CA GLN A 287 12.71 -14.56 14.32
C GLN A 287 13.38 -14.98 13.00
N ASP A 288 12.85 -16.00 12.32
CA ASP A 288 13.40 -16.47 11.03
C ASP A 288 13.33 -15.41 9.94
N VAL A 289 12.32 -14.55 10.01
CA VAL A 289 12.11 -13.45 9.06
C VAL A 289 12.80 -12.17 9.55
N PHE A 290 12.69 -11.89 10.85
CA PHE A 290 13.23 -10.66 11.45
C PHE A 290 14.76 -10.60 11.42
N ASP A 291 15.44 -11.69 11.74
CA ASP A 291 16.92 -11.77 11.72
C ASP A 291 17.47 -11.78 10.29
N ASP A 292 16.68 -12.19 9.32
CA ASP A 292 17.01 -12.14 7.88
C ASP A 292 16.63 -10.79 7.24
N MET A 293 16.60 -9.73 8.02
CA MET A 293 16.27 -8.36 7.58
C MET A 293 14.82 -8.15 7.12
N GLY A 294 13.92 -9.13 7.31
CA GLY A 294 12.49 -8.96 7.10
C GLY A 294 11.79 -8.28 8.29
N HIS A 295 10.49 -8.10 8.20
CA HIS A 295 9.70 -7.49 9.27
C HIS A 295 9.30 -8.50 10.33
N GLY A 296 8.95 -9.73 9.93
CA GLY A 296 8.57 -10.79 10.85
C GLY A 296 7.54 -11.75 10.28
N ALA A 297 7.05 -12.64 11.13
CA ALA A 297 5.97 -13.56 10.84
C ALA A 297 5.05 -13.77 12.06
N LEU A 298 3.79 -14.07 11.81
CA LEU A 298 2.80 -14.46 12.81
C LEU A 298 2.10 -15.73 12.34
N MET A 299 1.85 -16.65 13.27
CA MET A 299 1.10 -17.88 13.04
C MET A 299 -0.03 -18.01 14.05
N TYR A 300 -1.23 -18.30 13.58
CA TYR A 300 -2.45 -18.44 14.39
C TYR A 300 -3.10 -19.82 14.26
N SER A 301 -2.62 -20.67 13.34
CA SER A 301 -3.10 -22.01 13.12
C SER A 301 -1.95 -23.00 13.12
N ASP A 302 -2.15 -24.12 13.83
CA ASP A 302 -1.24 -25.27 13.85
C ASP A 302 -1.58 -26.29 12.74
N GLU A 303 -2.65 -26.05 11.97
CA GLU A 303 -3.04 -26.93 10.87
C GLU A 303 -2.04 -26.80 9.71
N VAL A 304 -1.72 -27.93 9.10
CA VAL A 304 -0.83 -27.94 7.92
C VAL A 304 -1.63 -27.67 6.66
N PHE A 305 -1.25 -26.60 5.93
CA PHE A 305 -1.74 -26.36 4.57
C PHE A 305 -0.83 -27.11 3.59
N GLU A 306 -1.35 -28.17 2.98
CA GLU A 306 -0.56 -29.03 2.11
C GLU A 306 -0.53 -28.55 0.66
N PHE A 307 0.69 -28.27 0.15
CA PHE A 307 0.92 -28.01 -1.26
C PHE A 307 0.81 -29.29 -2.13
N GLY A 308 0.52 -29.10 -3.41
CA GLY A 308 0.48 -30.20 -4.38
C GLY A 308 -0.85 -30.94 -4.49
N LYS A 309 -1.83 -30.62 -3.66
CA LYS A 309 -3.17 -31.27 -3.69
C LYS A 309 -4.08 -30.69 -4.77
N ASP A 310 -3.99 -29.38 -4.98
CA ASP A 310 -4.85 -28.62 -5.88
C ASP A 310 -4.13 -28.22 -7.18
N ASP A 311 -4.81 -27.46 -8.07
CA ASP A 311 -4.26 -27.02 -9.35
C ASP A 311 -3.11 -26.02 -9.19
N PHE A 312 -3.09 -25.25 -8.09
CA PHE A 312 -2.03 -24.32 -7.72
C PHE A 312 -1.79 -24.35 -6.20
N ASP A 313 -0.62 -23.87 -5.77
CA ASP A 313 -0.20 -23.88 -4.36
C ASP A 313 -0.32 -22.48 -3.71
N VAL A 314 -0.11 -21.42 -4.48
CA VAL A 314 -0.10 -20.05 -3.99
C VAL A 314 -0.77 -19.09 -4.99
N VAL A 315 -1.60 -18.20 -4.49
CA VAL A 315 -2.15 -17.07 -5.25
C VAL A 315 -1.13 -15.95 -5.21
N VAL A 316 -0.75 -15.40 -6.37
CA VAL A 316 0.30 -14.40 -6.48
C VAL A 316 -0.22 -13.13 -7.15
N THR A 317 0.09 -11.99 -6.53
CA THR A 317 -0.18 -10.65 -7.05
C THR A 317 1.05 -9.76 -6.93
N GLY A 318 0.96 -8.52 -7.39
CA GLY A 318 2.00 -7.50 -7.26
C GLY A 318 2.91 -7.36 -8.48
N PRO A 319 3.57 -6.18 -8.61
CA PRO A 319 4.31 -5.80 -9.81
C PRO A 319 5.57 -6.64 -10.05
N ARG A 320 6.12 -7.30 -9.04
CA ARG A 320 7.32 -8.14 -9.16
C ARG A 320 7.02 -9.65 -9.14
N ARG A 321 5.75 -10.05 -9.30
CA ARG A 321 5.30 -11.45 -9.34
C ARG A 321 6.04 -12.34 -10.34
N SER A 322 6.69 -11.74 -11.34
CA SER A 322 7.52 -12.46 -12.33
C SER A 322 8.72 -13.21 -11.72
N ILE A 323 9.02 -13.01 -10.43
CA ILE A 323 10.01 -13.82 -9.72
C ILE A 323 9.67 -15.32 -9.82
N PHE A 324 8.40 -15.70 -9.82
CA PHE A 324 7.92 -17.08 -9.96
C PHE A 324 8.07 -17.66 -11.39
N ASN A 325 8.37 -16.84 -12.40
CA ASN A 325 8.67 -17.31 -13.75
C ASN A 325 10.11 -17.80 -13.91
N ARG A 326 10.95 -17.61 -12.89
CA ARG A 326 12.32 -18.11 -12.86
C ARG A 326 12.29 -19.58 -12.48
N GLN A 327 13.01 -20.44 -13.22
CA GLN A 327 13.15 -21.84 -12.84
C GLN A 327 13.89 -21.93 -11.50
N SER A 328 13.32 -22.67 -10.55
CA SER A 328 14.04 -23.01 -9.33
C SER A 328 15.29 -23.81 -9.69
N GLN A 329 16.46 -23.34 -9.26
CA GLN A 329 17.75 -24.05 -9.47
C GLN A 329 18.00 -25.12 -8.40
N ILE A 330 17.04 -25.39 -7.53
CA ILE A 330 17.15 -26.40 -6.47
C ILE A 330 16.78 -27.76 -7.09
N GLU A 331 17.80 -28.54 -7.45
CA GLU A 331 17.68 -29.96 -7.75
C GLU A 331 17.03 -30.64 -6.52
N ASP A 332 15.94 -31.36 -6.64
CA ASP A 332 15.19 -32.08 -5.61
C ASP A 332 14.03 -31.34 -4.89
N ARG A 333 13.73 -30.09 -5.12
CA ARG A 333 12.48 -29.48 -4.62
C ARG A 333 11.50 -29.27 -5.77
N LYS A 334 10.29 -29.76 -5.59
CA LYS A 334 9.16 -29.48 -6.48
C LYS A 334 8.82 -27.98 -6.29
N SER A 335 9.06 -27.16 -7.31
CA SER A 335 8.71 -25.72 -7.30
C SER A 335 7.23 -25.54 -7.00
N LEU A 336 6.89 -24.48 -6.25
CA LEU A 336 5.52 -24.08 -6.01
C LEU A 336 4.82 -23.72 -7.32
N ARG A 337 3.57 -24.07 -7.44
CA ARG A 337 2.72 -23.73 -8.60
C ARG A 337 1.95 -22.45 -8.31
N PRO A 338 2.39 -21.30 -8.85
CA PRO A 338 1.70 -20.04 -8.65
C PRO A 338 0.43 -19.93 -9.51
N TYR A 339 -0.62 -19.35 -8.96
CA TYR A 339 -1.74 -18.80 -9.70
C TYR A 339 -1.63 -17.28 -9.70
N PHE A 340 -1.54 -16.68 -10.86
CA PHE A 340 -1.38 -15.23 -11.01
C PHE A 340 -2.76 -14.55 -11.01
N ALA A 341 -3.20 -14.07 -9.85
CA ALA A 341 -4.47 -13.40 -9.71
C ALA A 341 -4.57 -12.13 -10.56
N ALA A 342 -5.72 -11.95 -11.17
CA ALA A 342 -6.09 -10.77 -11.94
C ALA A 342 -7.59 -10.47 -11.71
N PRO A 343 -7.97 -9.98 -10.52
CA PRO A 343 -9.36 -9.73 -10.19
C PRO A 343 -9.97 -8.77 -11.21
N PHE A 344 -11.14 -9.11 -11.74
CA PHE A 344 -11.84 -8.35 -12.78
C PHE A 344 -10.96 -8.04 -14.01
N GLY A 345 -10.01 -8.94 -14.32
CA GLY A 345 -9.11 -8.85 -15.46
C GLY A 345 -7.89 -7.94 -15.26
N ASP A 346 -7.69 -7.34 -14.06
CA ASP A 346 -6.60 -6.39 -13.83
C ASP A 346 -5.85 -6.64 -12.51
N MET A 347 -4.58 -7.04 -12.61
CA MET A 347 -3.71 -7.28 -11.47
C MET A 347 -3.20 -6.00 -10.82
N MET A 348 -2.88 -4.97 -11.63
CA MET A 348 -2.22 -3.76 -11.12
C MET A 348 -3.08 -2.99 -10.11
N ILE A 349 -4.39 -3.02 -10.30
CA ILE A 349 -5.34 -2.34 -9.41
C ILE A 349 -5.98 -3.29 -8.38
N ALA A 350 -5.40 -4.47 -8.14
CA ALA A 350 -5.91 -5.40 -7.15
C ALA A 350 -6.08 -4.74 -5.76
N GLY A 351 -5.10 -3.93 -5.33
CA GLY A 351 -5.20 -3.18 -4.09
C GLY A 351 -6.39 -2.21 -4.04
N CYS A 352 -6.72 -1.57 -5.17
CA CYS A 352 -7.90 -0.71 -5.26
C CYS A 352 -9.22 -1.48 -5.07
N PHE A 353 -9.31 -2.71 -5.59
CA PHE A 353 -10.50 -3.55 -5.38
C PHE A 353 -10.62 -4.00 -3.93
N GLY A 354 -9.51 -4.39 -3.29
CA GLY A 354 -9.51 -4.75 -1.87
C GLY A 354 -9.86 -3.56 -0.98
N LEU A 355 -9.32 -2.39 -1.28
CA LEU A 355 -9.64 -1.14 -0.58
C LEU A 355 -11.12 -0.76 -0.75
N LEU A 356 -11.67 -0.93 -1.95
CA LEU A 356 -13.10 -0.71 -2.22
C LEU A 356 -13.97 -1.67 -1.41
N ALA A 357 -13.59 -2.96 -1.32
CA ALA A 357 -14.28 -3.95 -0.49
C ALA A 357 -14.25 -3.57 0.99
N ALA A 358 -13.09 -3.18 1.51
CA ALA A 358 -12.93 -2.76 2.90
C ALA A 358 -13.73 -1.47 3.21
N ALA A 359 -13.75 -0.50 2.29
CA ALA A 359 -14.54 0.71 2.44
C ALA A 359 -16.04 0.39 2.50
N ALA A 360 -16.52 -0.57 1.72
CA ALA A 360 -17.91 -1.02 1.75
C ALA A 360 -18.32 -1.73 3.05
N GLU A 361 -17.37 -2.31 3.78
CA GLU A 361 -17.61 -2.86 5.13
C GLU A 361 -17.73 -1.75 6.20
N ILE A 362 -17.06 -0.61 5.98
CA ILE A 362 -17.00 0.51 6.93
C ILE A 362 -18.14 1.50 6.70
N LEU A 363 -18.48 1.77 5.45
CA LEU A 363 -19.46 2.77 5.04
C LEU A 363 -20.76 2.09 4.56
N PRO A 364 -21.80 1.98 5.41
CA PRO A 364 -23.05 1.28 5.04
C PRO A 364 -23.74 1.84 3.80
N GLU A 365 -23.61 3.14 3.54
CA GLU A 365 -24.21 3.84 2.41
C GLU A 365 -23.68 3.40 1.04
N ILE A 366 -22.46 2.85 0.97
CA ILE A 366 -21.86 2.33 -0.26
C ILE A 366 -21.87 0.79 -0.32
N ALA A 367 -22.21 0.12 0.78
CA ALA A 367 -22.02 -1.32 0.92
C ALA A 367 -22.76 -2.14 -0.13
N GLU A 368 -24.06 -1.88 -0.33
CA GLU A 368 -24.89 -2.69 -1.23
C GLU A 368 -24.42 -2.61 -2.68
N PRO A 369 -24.26 -1.43 -3.32
CA PRO A 369 -23.84 -1.38 -4.71
C PRO A 369 -22.41 -1.89 -4.93
N VAL A 370 -21.48 -1.65 -3.99
CA VAL A 370 -20.09 -2.09 -4.12
C VAL A 370 -19.98 -3.61 -3.98
N LEU A 371 -20.51 -4.17 -2.90
CA LEU A 371 -20.43 -5.62 -2.66
C LEU A 371 -21.20 -6.41 -3.73
N GLY A 372 -22.31 -5.85 -4.24
CA GLY A 372 -23.04 -6.42 -5.37
C GLY A 372 -22.20 -6.49 -6.65
N SER A 373 -21.43 -5.46 -6.95
CA SER A 373 -20.52 -5.43 -8.11
C SER A 373 -19.32 -6.36 -7.91
N LEU A 374 -18.68 -6.34 -6.73
CA LEU A 374 -17.51 -7.18 -6.43
C LEU A 374 -17.85 -8.69 -6.43
N ARG A 375 -19.07 -9.08 -6.05
CA ARG A 375 -19.53 -10.47 -6.08
C ARG A 375 -20.07 -10.92 -7.43
N SER A 376 -19.97 -10.06 -8.45
CA SER A 376 -20.54 -10.32 -9.81
C SER A 376 -22.05 -10.65 -9.82
N VAL A 377 -22.78 -10.29 -8.77
CA VAL A 377 -24.24 -10.49 -8.67
C VAL A 377 -24.97 -9.47 -9.52
N ARG A 378 -24.33 -8.33 -9.81
CA ARG A 378 -24.86 -7.22 -10.61
C ARG A 378 -24.00 -6.99 -11.84
N ARG A 379 -24.02 -7.91 -12.80
CA ARG A 379 -23.59 -7.59 -14.16
C ARG A 379 -24.76 -6.95 -14.89
N ARG A 380 -24.64 -5.68 -15.21
CA ARG A 380 -25.70 -4.95 -15.92
C ARG A 380 -25.63 -5.16 -17.44
N GLY A 381 -24.43 -5.48 -17.95
CA GLY A 381 -24.18 -5.58 -19.38
C GLY A 381 -24.50 -4.27 -20.12
N VAL A 382 -24.49 -3.15 -19.40
CA VAL A 382 -24.76 -1.82 -19.98
C VAL A 382 -23.48 -1.31 -20.61
N ALA A 383 -23.57 -0.87 -21.83
CA ALA A 383 -22.44 -0.25 -22.50
C ALA A 383 -22.08 1.09 -21.83
N PRO A 384 -20.76 1.43 -21.72
CA PRO A 384 -20.34 2.65 -21.01
C PRO A 384 -20.94 3.96 -21.52
N TRP A 385 -21.37 4.00 -22.76
CA TRP A 385 -22.04 5.18 -23.34
C TRP A 385 -23.55 5.26 -23.08
N ASP A 386 -24.14 4.22 -22.50
CA ASP A 386 -25.56 4.13 -22.13
C ASP A 386 -25.79 4.31 -20.62
N ALA A 387 -24.70 4.52 -19.83
CA ALA A 387 -24.71 4.60 -18.37
C ALA A 387 -24.86 6.04 -17.84
#